data_6b0fe514a404c8b9f93ab5e665e666af
#
_entry.id   6b0fe514a404c8b9f93ab5e665e666af
#
_cell.length_a   1.000
_cell.length_b   1.000
_cell.length_c   1.000
_cell.angle_alpha   90.00
_cell.angle_beta   90.00
_cell.angle_gamma   90.00
#
_symmetry.space_group_name_H-M   'P 1'
#
loop_
_entity.id
_entity.type
_entity.pdbx_description
1 polymer ?
#
loop_
_entity_poly.entity_id
_entity_poly.type
_entity_poly.pdbx_seq_one_letter_code
_entity_poly.pdbx_strand_id
1 'polypeptide(L)'
;MSHAFNYKTNKSIYNILIGKKSHQSFFDASSQQLLSLYHSLPNLKYSTFEQFILQKDDFKKSIQVKIHPQYTYDSLTQTFSCIQLLIQTLSHTRKESNTFIPIVQNTYIQQRVKQLYHQVIESNQVSNTIDEIYLLFENLNNKANHTFLHYYLQGYEESMYTRQQISLIEGIPQSELFEREMNELIALLNQLKDSTKYPILSQAIILSPLQSNT
;
A
#
# COMPACT_ATOMS: atom_id res chain seq x y z
N MET A 1 6.90 -5.55 -9.75
CA MET A 1 6.93 -6.87 -9.08
C MET A 1 6.39 -6.88 -7.65
N SER A 2 6.58 -5.84 -6.84
CA SER A 2 6.12 -5.83 -5.43
C SER A 2 4.62 -6.08 -5.26
N HIS A 3 3.77 -5.62 -6.17
CA HIS A 3 2.33 -5.88 -6.12
C HIS A 3 1.97 -7.35 -6.40
N ALA A 4 2.67 -8.01 -7.31
CA ALA A 4 2.41 -9.41 -7.64
C ALA A 4 2.66 -10.35 -6.45
N PHE A 5 3.65 -10.02 -5.59
CA PHE A 5 3.98 -10.83 -4.42
C PHE A 5 2.93 -10.79 -3.31
N ASN A 6 2.08 -9.77 -3.26
CA ASN A 6 1.02 -9.69 -2.26
C ASN A 6 -0.21 -10.52 -2.60
N TYR A 7 -0.39 -10.91 -3.86
CA TYR A 7 -1.63 -11.54 -4.36
C TYR A 7 -1.44 -12.92 -4.96
N LYS A 8 -0.22 -13.28 -5.31
CA LYS A 8 0.09 -14.52 -6.01
C LYS A 8 1.18 -15.30 -5.29
N THR A 9 1.09 -16.61 -5.39
CA THR A 9 2.15 -17.47 -4.85
C THR A 9 3.46 -17.23 -5.61
N ASN A 10 4.58 -17.42 -4.95
CA ASN A 10 5.91 -17.34 -5.58
C ASN A 10 5.99 -18.19 -6.84
N LYS A 11 5.32 -19.36 -6.83
CA LYS A 11 5.25 -20.25 -7.99
C LYS A 11 4.49 -19.65 -9.17
N SER A 12 3.44 -18.86 -8.93
CA SER A 12 2.73 -18.16 -10.01
C SER A 12 3.61 -17.11 -10.67
N ILE A 13 4.37 -16.35 -9.89
CA ILE A 13 5.31 -15.34 -10.39
C ILE A 13 6.45 -16.00 -11.17
N TYR A 14 7.00 -17.08 -10.64
CA TYR A 14 8.00 -17.87 -11.35
C TYR A 14 7.47 -18.36 -12.72
N ASN A 15 6.24 -18.87 -12.77
CA ASN A 15 5.61 -19.33 -14.01
C ASN A 15 5.44 -18.20 -15.04
N ILE A 16 5.17 -16.97 -14.59
CA ILE A 16 5.13 -15.79 -15.48
C ILE A 16 6.51 -15.52 -16.05
N LEU A 17 7.55 -15.48 -15.23
CA LEU A 17 8.91 -15.17 -15.64
C LEU A 17 9.47 -16.17 -16.65
N ILE A 18 9.23 -17.47 -16.44
CA ILE A 18 9.69 -18.50 -17.38
C ILE A 18 8.79 -18.63 -18.62
N GLY A 19 7.64 -17.94 -18.64
CA GLY A 19 6.68 -18.01 -19.74
C GLY A 19 6.00 -19.36 -19.83
N LYS A 20 5.61 -19.95 -18.69
CA LYS A 20 4.88 -21.22 -18.69
C LYS A 20 3.63 -21.11 -19.54
N LYS A 21 3.52 -21.95 -20.58
CA LYS A 21 2.39 -22.00 -21.50
C LYS A 21 1.14 -22.56 -20.81
N SER A 22 0.43 -21.73 -20.05
CA SER A 22 -0.85 -22.06 -19.45
C SER A 22 -1.75 -20.82 -19.46
N HIS A 23 -3.06 -21.00 -19.65
CA HIS A 23 -4.02 -19.90 -19.58
C HIS A 23 -3.92 -19.13 -18.28
N GLN A 24 -3.71 -19.83 -17.16
CA GLN A 24 -3.59 -19.20 -15.85
C GLN A 24 -2.37 -18.28 -15.76
N SER A 25 -1.20 -18.72 -16.24
CA SER A 25 0.02 -17.90 -16.18
C SER A 25 -0.09 -16.65 -17.06
N PHE A 26 -0.71 -16.76 -18.22
CA PHE A 26 -0.95 -15.63 -19.11
C PHE A 26 -2.00 -14.67 -18.54
N PHE A 27 -3.11 -15.20 -18.02
CA PHE A 27 -4.14 -14.42 -17.34
C PHE A 27 -3.58 -13.69 -16.13
N ASP A 28 -2.78 -14.37 -15.29
CA ASP A 28 -2.13 -13.78 -14.14
C ASP A 28 -1.16 -12.65 -14.56
N ALA A 29 -0.39 -12.84 -15.61
CA ALA A 29 0.50 -11.81 -16.14
C ALA A 29 -0.29 -10.58 -16.64
N SER A 30 -1.40 -10.80 -17.33
CA SER A 30 -2.26 -9.74 -17.84
C SER A 30 -2.94 -8.96 -16.70
N SER A 31 -3.59 -9.68 -15.78
CA SER A 31 -4.33 -9.07 -14.65
C SER A 31 -3.45 -8.30 -13.66
N GLN A 32 -2.16 -8.66 -13.59
CA GLN A 32 -1.17 -7.99 -12.73
C GLN A 32 -0.31 -6.96 -13.48
N GLN A 33 -0.63 -6.65 -14.73
CA GLN A 33 0.17 -5.77 -15.61
C GLN A 33 1.64 -6.22 -15.74
N LEU A 34 1.87 -7.53 -15.71
CA LEU A 34 3.19 -8.16 -15.81
C LEU A 34 3.47 -8.79 -17.17
N LEU A 35 2.68 -8.46 -18.21
CA LEU A 35 2.85 -9.03 -19.55
C LEU A 35 4.26 -8.78 -20.12
N SER A 36 4.86 -7.64 -19.82
CA SER A 36 6.26 -7.34 -20.20
C SER A 36 7.30 -8.26 -19.56
N LEU A 37 6.92 -8.91 -18.45
CA LEU A 37 7.77 -9.88 -17.76
C LEU A 37 7.46 -11.32 -18.15
N TYR A 38 6.38 -11.55 -18.88
CA TYR A 38 6.02 -12.89 -19.34
C TYR A 38 7.09 -13.43 -20.30
N HIS A 39 7.64 -14.59 -19.95
CA HIS A 39 8.73 -15.21 -20.69
C HIS A 39 10.04 -14.40 -20.75
N SER A 40 10.26 -13.50 -19.81
CA SER A 40 11.49 -12.69 -19.76
C SER A 40 12.73 -13.47 -19.30
N LEU A 41 12.53 -14.54 -18.54
CA LEU A 41 13.60 -15.37 -17.98
C LEU A 41 13.32 -16.88 -18.22
N PRO A 42 13.30 -17.36 -19.48
CA PRO A 42 12.85 -18.70 -19.81
C PRO A 42 13.72 -19.84 -19.21
N ASN A 43 14.98 -19.56 -18.94
CA ASN A 43 15.94 -20.52 -18.40
C ASN A 43 16.15 -20.39 -16.88
N LEU A 44 15.32 -19.57 -16.21
CA LEU A 44 15.42 -19.38 -14.75
C LEU A 44 15.11 -20.69 -14.03
N LYS A 45 16.04 -21.17 -13.18
CA LYS A 45 15.80 -22.33 -12.33
C LYS A 45 14.99 -21.90 -11.10
N TYR A 46 14.05 -22.77 -10.67
CA TYR A 46 13.22 -22.47 -9.51
C TYR A 46 14.03 -22.25 -8.23
N SER A 47 15.11 -23.01 -8.02
CA SER A 47 16.02 -22.84 -6.88
C SER A 47 16.68 -21.46 -6.83
N THR A 48 17.07 -20.94 -7.99
CA THR A 48 17.65 -19.57 -8.08
C THR A 48 16.60 -18.51 -7.78
N PHE A 49 15.38 -18.72 -8.26
CA PHE A 49 14.25 -17.85 -7.95
C PHE A 49 13.93 -17.86 -6.45
N GLU A 50 13.89 -19.04 -5.82
CA GLU A 50 13.65 -19.15 -4.37
C GLU A 50 14.74 -18.44 -3.55
N GLN A 51 16.00 -18.61 -3.89
CA GLN A 51 17.10 -17.88 -3.24
C GLN A 51 16.93 -16.37 -3.34
N PHE A 52 16.53 -15.87 -4.50
CA PHE A 52 16.25 -14.45 -4.70
C PHE A 52 15.10 -13.96 -3.81
N ILE A 53 14.03 -14.75 -3.67
CA ILE A 53 12.90 -14.41 -2.81
C ILE A 53 13.31 -14.40 -1.34
N LEU A 54 14.08 -15.39 -0.88
CA LEU A 54 14.59 -15.45 0.50
C LEU A 54 15.46 -14.24 0.83
N GLN A 55 16.37 -13.86 -0.06
CA GLN A 55 17.18 -12.65 0.11
C GLN A 55 16.33 -11.38 0.22
N LYS A 56 15.22 -11.31 -0.55
CA LYS A 56 14.30 -10.18 -0.48
C LYS A 56 13.54 -10.14 0.86
N ASP A 57 13.18 -11.28 1.41
CA ASP A 57 12.50 -11.36 2.70
C ASP A 57 13.46 -11.02 3.86
N ASP A 58 14.72 -11.41 3.78
CA ASP A 58 15.75 -10.99 4.73
C ASP A 58 16.04 -9.48 4.64
N PHE A 59 16.01 -8.91 3.45
CA PHE A 59 16.11 -7.46 3.25
C PHE A 59 14.93 -6.72 3.89
N LYS A 60 13.69 -7.21 3.69
CA LYS A 60 12.51 -6.66 4.37
C LYS A 60 12.62 -6.76 5.89
N LYS A 61 13.07 -7.89 6.43
CA LYS A 61 13.29 -8.06 7.86
C LYS A 61 14.36 -7.10 8.39
N SER A 62 15.47 -6.93 7.67
CA SER A 62 16.54 -6.02 8.06
C SER A 62 16.11 -4.55 8.07
N ILE A 63 15.20 -4.19 7.19
CA ILE A 63 14.60 -2.85 7.14
C ILE A 63 13.61 -2.67 8.29
N GLN A 64 12.78 -3.67 8.59
CA GLN A 64 11.85 -3.60 9.73
C GLN A 64 12.58 -3.29 11.06
N VAL A 65 13.76 -3.85 11.26
CA VAL A 65 14.60 -3.60 12.45
C VAL A 65 15.12 -2.16 12.50
N LYS A 66 15.25 -1.48 11.37
CA LYS A 66 15.74 -0.08 11.29
C LYS A 66 14.63 0.97 11.41
N ILE A 67 13.36 0.59 11.29
CA ILE A 67 12.30 1.58 10.99
C ILE A 67 11.83 2.32 12.22
N HIS A 68 11.70 2.01 13.32
CA HIS A 68 11.32 2.81 14.49
C HIS A 68 10.98 1.89 15.69
N PRO A 69 11.47 2.19 16.89
CA PRO A 69 11.22 1.35 18.05
C PRO A 69 9.74 1.28 18.48
N GLN A 70 8.89 2.17 17.99
CA GLN A 70 7.49 2.27 18.40
C GLN A 70 6.48 1.64 17.44
N TYR A 71 6.87 1.38 16.17
CA TYR A 71 5.92 0.89 15.16
C TYR A 71 6.50 -0.25 14.35
N THR A 72 5.68 -1.28 14.15
CA THR A 72 6.01 -2.33 13.18
C THR A 72 5.73 -1.84 11.75
N TYR A 73 6.43 -2.43 10.79
CA TYR A 73 6.15 -2.19 9.37
C TYR A 73 4.68 -2.47 9.02
N ASP A 74 4.13 -3.54 9.61
CA ASP A 74 2.73 -3.91 9.39
C ASP A 74 1.75 -2.86 9.92
N SER A 75 2.01 -2.28 11.10
CA SER A 75 1.19 -1.19 11.63
C SER A 75 1.16 0.01 10.69
N LEU A 76 2.32 0.41 10.18
CA LEU A 76 2.45 1.54 9.26
C LEU A 76 1.70 1.28 7.94
N THR A 77 1.94 0.14 7.31
CA THR A 77 1.38 -0.19 6.00
C THR A 77 -0.11 -0.51 6.07
N GLN A 78 -0.58 -1.17 7.12
CA GLN A 78 -2.00 -1.47 7.29
C GLN A 78 -2.81 -0.20 7.61
N THR A 79 -2.29 0.68 8.47
CA THR A 79 -2.93 1.98 8.73
C THR A 79 -3.03 2.80 7.45
N PHE A 80 -1.94 2.89 6.68
CA PHE A 80 -1.94 3.58 5.40
C PHE A 80 -2.96 2.98 4.42
N SER A 81 -3.02 1.65 4.33
CA SER A 81 -4.00 0.95 3.48
C SER A 81 -5.45 1.23 3.89
N CYS A 82 -5.71 1.38 5.21
CA CYS A 82 -7.03 1.80 5.68
C CYS A 82 -7.40 3.21 5.19
N ILE A 83 -6.49 4.18 5.34
CA ILE A 83 -6.70 5.55 4.86
C ILE A 83 -6.91 5.54 3.34
N GLN A 84 -6.07 4.85 2.61
CA GLN A 84 -6.12 4.72 1.18
C GLN A 84 -7.48 4.17 0.69
N LEU A 85 -7.96 3.07 1.30
CA LEU A 85 -9.23 2.48 0.94
C LEU A 85 -10.44 3.33 1.37
N LEU A 86 -10.35 4.03 2.51
CA LEU A 86 -11.40 4.95 2.96
C LEU A 86 -11.57 6.11 1.97
N ILE A 87 -10.47 6.71 1.53
CA ILE A 87 -10.50 7.78 0.52
C ILE A 87 -11.12 7.25 -0.78
N GLN A 88 -10.69 6.06 -1.26
CA GLN A 88 -11.29 5.45 -2.44
C GLN A 88 -12.80 5.27 -2.28
N THR A 89 -13.26 4.75 -1.14
CA THR A 89 -14.68 4.51 -0.87
C THR A 89 -15.47 5.82 -0.90
N LEU A 90 -14.99 6.86 -0.25
CA LEU A 90 -15.63 8.18 -0.23
C LEU A 90 -15.68 8.82 -1.63
N SER A 91 -14.59 8.75 -2.38
CA SER A 91 -14.52 9.26 -3.75
C SER A 91 -15.49 8.55 -4.68
N HIS A 92 -15.55 7.21 -4.57
CA HIS A 92 -16.43 6.38 -5.39
C HIS A 92 -17.92 6.69 -5.12
N THR A 93 -18.30 6.86 -3.85
CA THR A 93 -19.67 7.19 -3.48
C THR A 93 -20.11 8.53 -4.08
N ARG A 94 -19.22 9.51 -4.18
CA ARG A 94 -19.53 10.80 -4.80
C ARG A 94 -19.76 10.73 -6.31
N LYS A 95 -19.21 9.71 -6.98
CA LYS A 95 -19.27 9.56 -8.45
C LYS A 95 -20.40 8.66 -8.94
N GLU A 96 -21.18 8.07 -8.02
CA GLU A 96 -22.28 7.14 -8.34
C GLU A 96 -21.88 6.04 -9.33
N SER A 97 -20.63 5.61 -9.30
CA SER A 97 -20.11 4.58 -10.20
C SER A 97 -20.62 3.19 -9.80
N ASN A 98 -21.05 2.39 -10.78
CA ASN A 98 -21.67 1.08 -10.55
C ASN A 98 -20.68 -0.05 -10.25
N THR A 99 -19.37 0.17 -10.41
CA THR A 99 -18.35 -0.86 -10.20
C THR A 99 -17.30 -0.39 -9.22
N PHE A 100 -17.29 -0.96 -8.02
CA PHE A 100 -16.27 -0.69 -7.02
C PHE A 100 -15.28 -1.86 -6.91
N ILE A 101 -14.04 -1.62 -7.29
CA ILE A 101 -12.94 -2.57 -7.12
C ILE A 101 -11.99 -2.02 -6.05
N PRO A 102 -11.94 -2.64 -4.85
CA PRO A 102 -11.06 -2.16 -3.79
C PRO A 102 -9.59 -2.21 -4.22
N ILE A 103 -8.85 -1.12 -4.00
CA ILE A 103 -7.40 -1.06 -4.21
C ILE A 103 -6.63 -1.91 -3.20
N VAL A 104 -7.23 -2.18 -2.05
CA VAL A 104 -6.67 -3.02 -0.99
C VAL A 104 -7.42 -4.35 -0.97
N GLN A 105 -6.69 -5.45 -1.16
CA GLN A 105 -7.28 -6.80 -1.22
C GLN A 105 -7.31 -7.51 0.15
N ASN A 106 -6.71 -6.94 1.18
CA ASN A 106 -6.74 -7.49 2.52
C ASN A 106 -8.16 -7.41 3.10
N THR A 107 -8.79 -8.56 3.33
CA THR A 107 -10.18 -8.66 3.80
C THR A 107 -10.40 -8.04 5.18
N TYR A 108 -9.41 -8.12 6.06
CA TYR A 108 -9.48 -7.47 7.38
C TYR A 108 -9.54 -5.95 7.25
N ILE A 109 -8.70 -5.37 6.39
CA ILE A 109 -8.70 -3.93 6.12
C ILE A 109 -10.02 -3.52 5.45
N GLN A 110 -10.51 -4.30 4.49
CA GLN A 110 -11.79 -4.03 3.83
C GLN A 110 -12.96 -3.99 4.82
N GLN A 111 -13.02 -4.96 5.74
CA GLN A 111 -14.06 -5.01 6.76
C GLN A 111 -13.98 -3.81 7.72
N ARG A 112 -12.76 -3.46 8.15
CA ARG A 112 -12.52 -2.32 9.03
C ARG A 112 -12.94 -1.00 8.38
N VAL A 113 -12.56 -0.79 7.13
CA VAL A 113 -12.94 0.41 6.39
C VAL A 113 -14.44 0.44 6.13
N LYS A 114 -15.06 -0.70 5.84
CA LYS A 114 -16.51 -0.79 5.70
C LYS A 114 -17.25 -0.37 6.97
N GLN A 115 -16.80 -0.84 8.14
CA GLN A 115 -17.36 -0.44 9.44
C GLN A 115 -17.22 1.06 9.67
N LEU A 116 -16.03 1.61 9.46
CA LEU A 116 -15.76 3.04 9.61
C LEU A 116 -16.62 3.87 8.65
N TYR A 117 -16.72 3.45 7.40
CA TYR A 117 -17.56 4.12 6.41
C TYR A 117 -19.03 4.12 6.79
N HIS A 118 -19.60 2.99 7.23
CA HIS A 118 -20.98 2.94 7.72
C HIS A 118 -21.20 3.90 8.90
N GLN A 119 -20.29 3.92 9.86
CA GLN A 119 -20.36 4.85 10.98
C GLN A 119 -20.36 6.31 10.51
N VAL A 120 -19.51 6.65 9.54
CA VAL A 120 -19.43 8.00 8.96
C VAL A 120 -20.74 8.40 8.27
N ILE A 121 -21.37 7.48 7.54
CA ILE A 121 -22.66 7.73 6.87
C ILE A 121 -23.78 7.88 7.90
N GLU A 122 -23.91 6.95 8.83
CA GLU A 122 -24.96 6.94 9.85
C GLU A 122 -24.91 8.18 10.76
N SER A 123 -23.70 8.66 11.06
CA SER A 123 -23.50 9.87 11.86
C SER A 123 -23.51 11.18 11.04
N ASN A 124 -23.74 11.11 9.74
CA ASN A 124 -23.72 12.25 8.80
C ASN A 124 -22.38 13.04 8.83
N GLN A 125 -21.25 12.34 8.95
CA GLN A 125 -19.92 12.93 9.09
C GLN A 125 -19.06 12.87 7.81
N VAL A 126 -19.63 12.66 6.65
CA VAL A 126 -18.90 12.56 5.38
C VAL A 126 -18.10 13.82 5.10
N SER A 127 -18.70 15.00 5.27
CA SER A 127 -18.00 16.29 5.06
C SER A 127 -16.83 16.44 6.02
N ASN A 128 -17.03 16.17 7.31
CA ASN A 128 -15.99 16.25 8.33
C ASN A 128 -14.83 15.28 8.02
N THR A 129 -15.15 14.07 7.55
CA THR A 129 -14.11 13.09 7.16
C THR A 129 -13.28 13.59 5.99
N ILE A 130 -13.91 14.24 5.02
CA ILE A 130 -13.22 14.85 3.88
C ILE A 130 -12.32 16.00 4.35
N ASP A 131 -12.81 16.84 5.26
CA ASP A 131 -12.02 17.94 5.84
C ASP A 131 -10.81 17.43 6.62
N GLU A 132 -10.96 16.36 7.39
CA GLU A 132 -9.84 15.68 8.06
C GLU A 132 -8.79 15.16 7.04
N ILE A 133 -9.24 14.59 5.92
CA ILE A 133 -8.35 14.12 4.86
C ILE A 133 -7.55 15.28 4.26
N TYR A 134 -8.20 16.38 3.91
CA TYR A 134 -7.50 17.57 3.41
C TYR A 134 -6.50 18.13 4.42
N LEU A 135 -6.91 18.23 5.67
CA LEU A 135 -6.06 18.68 6.76
C LEU A 135 -4.83 17.78 6.95
N LEU A 136 -5.03 16.45 6.84
CA LEU A 136 -3.95 15.48 6.90
C LEU A 136 -2.93 15.72 5.77
N PHE A 137 -3.40 15.94 4.55
CA PHE A 137 -2.54 16.23 3.40
C PHE A 137 -1.77 17.54 3.56
N GLU A 138 -2.41 18.61 3.99
CA GLU A 138 -1.73 19.87 4.24
C GLU A 138 -0.62 19.73 5.28
N ASN A 139 -0.90 19.03 6.37
CA ASN A 139 0.10 18.83 7.42
C ASN A 139 1.27 17.92 6.99
N LEU A 140 1.02 16.95 6.14
CA LEU A 140 2.09 16.12 5.57
C LEU A 140 2.94 16.92 4.59
N ASN A 141 2.33 17.71 3.71
CA ASN A 141 3.03 18.53 2.72
C ASN A 141 3.91 19.61 3.36
N ASN A 142 3.44 20.26 4.42
CA ASN A 142 4.18 21.33 5.09
C ASN A 142 5.42 20.84 5.87
N LYS A 143 5.51 19.56 6.20
CA LYS A 143 6.60 19.00 7.00
C LYS A 143 7.70 18.28 6.20
N ALA A 144 7.35 17.80 5.02
CA ALA A 144 8.29 17.11 4.16
C ALA A 144 8.12 17.65 2.76
N ASN A 145 9.01 18.39 2.22
CA ASN A 145 8.94 19.06 0.92
C ASN A 145 8.40 18.23 -0.26
N HIS A 146 8.19 16.93 -0.09
CA HIS A 146 7.49 16.02 -0.97
C HIS A 146 6.89 14.88 -0.17
N THR A 147 5.61 14.61 -0.35
CA THR A 147 4.97 13.41 0.19
C THR A 147 4.84 12.37 -0.90
N PHE A 148 5.64 11.32 -0.84
CA PHE A 148 5.46 10.16 -1.73
C PHE A 148 4.11 9.49 -1.51
N LEU A 149 3.54 9.62 -0.31
CA LEU A 149 2.19 9.19 -0.01
C LEU A 149 1.15 9.86 -0.91
N HIS A 150 1.41 11.08 -1.35
CA HIS A 150 0.57 11.81 -2.29
C HIS A 150 0.38 11.07 -3.62
N TYR A 151 1.44 10.47 -4.16
CA TYR A 151 1.38 9.63 -5.36
C TYR A 151 0.46 8.42 -5.19
N TYR A 152 0.39 7.87 -3.98
CA TYR A 152 -0.46 6.72 -3.67
C TYR A 152 -1.89 7.10 -3.32
N LEU A 153 -2.11 8.33 -2.90
CA LEU A 153 -3.42 8.80 -2.44
C LEU A 153 -4.18 9.59 -3.50
N GLN A 154 -3.53 10.18 -4.48
CA GLN A 154 -4.20 10.88 -5.60
C GLN A 154 -4.68 9.95 -6.72
N GLY A 155 -4.12 8.79 -6.86
CA GLY A 155 -4.28 7.93 -8.03
C GLY A 155 -5.55 7.09 -8.09
N TYR A 156 -6.63 7.46 -7.40
CA TYR A 156 -7.83 6.64 -7.34
C TYR A 156 -8.57 6.46 -8.64
N GLU A 157 -8.34 7.32 -9.58
CA GLU A 157 -9.14 7.40 -10.79
C GLU A 157 -8.42 6.90 -12.01
N GLU A 158 -7.09 6.96 -12.02
CA GLU A 158 -6.34 6.75 -13.26
C GLU A 158 -5.31 5.66 -13.01
N SER A 159 -4.65 5.20 -12.38
CA SER A 159 -3.57 4.26 -12.17
C SER A 159 -2.60 4.74 -11.09
N MET A 160 -2.53 3.98 -10.04
CA MET A 160 -1.56 4.25 -8.99
C MET A 160 -0.14 4.14 -9.56
N TYR A 161 0.68 5.13 -9.31
CA TYR A 161 2.10 5.06 -9.64
C TYR A 161 2.77 3.92 -8.88
N THR A 162 3.53 3.11 -9.59
CA THR A 162 4.40 2.11 -8.96
C THR A 162 5.60 2.80 -8.31
N ARG A 163 6.21 2.16 -7.31
CA ARG A 163 7.44 2.68 -6.69
C ARG A 163 8.55 2.94 -7.72
N GLN A 164 8.64 2.09 -8.75
CA GLN A 164 9.60 2.29 -9.83
C GLN A 164 9.30 3.56 -10.65
N GLN A 165 8.03 3.82 -10.95
CA GLN A 165 7.64 5.05 -11.65
C GLN A 165 7.92 6.29 -10.81
N ILE A 166 7.59 6.27 -9.52
CA ILE A 166 7.89 7.38 -8.60
C ILE A 166 9.39 7.61 -8.52
N SER A 167 10.19 6.55 -8.38
CA SER A 167 11.65 6.62 -8.38
C SER A 167 12.20 7.30 -9.65
N LEU A 168 11.62 7.01 -10.82
CA LEU A 168 11.99 7.64 -12.08
C LEU A 168 11.55 9.10 -12.15
N ILE A 169 10.35 9.42 -11.71
CA ILE A 169 9.79 10.80 -11.70
C ILE A 169 10.62 11.69 -10.78
N GLU A 170 10.94 11.21 -9.58
CA GLU A 170 11.70 11.95 -8.57
C GLU A 170 13.22 11.94 -8.80
N GLY A 171 13.70 11.09 -9.69
CA GLY A 171 15.14 10.96 -9.97
C GLY A 171 15.96 10.40 -8.79
N ILE A 172 15.36 9.60 -7.92
CA ILE A 172 16.00 9.03 -6.73
C ILE A 172 16.05 7.51 -6.79
N PRO A 173 17.06 6.86 -6.18
CA PRO A 173 17.13 5.40 -6.08
C PRO A 173 15.92 4.82 -5.31
N GLN A 174 15.48 3.62 -5.66
CA GLN A 174 14.37 2.96 -4.96
C GLN A 174 14.64 2.73 -3.46
N SER A 175 15.89 2.55 -3.06
CA SER A 175 16.28 2.43 -1.65
C SER A 175 16.03 3.72 -0.88
N GLU A 176 16.39 4.85 -1.46
CA GLU A 176 16.15 6.17 -0.88
C GLU A 176 14.64 6.50 -0.84
N LEU A 177 13.92 6.19 -1.92
CA LEU A 177 12.47 6.33 -1.95
C LEU A 177 11.83 5.53 -0.81
N PHE A 178 12.26 4.29 -0.59
CA PHE A 178 11.73 3.46 0.49
C PHE A 178 11.98 4.10 1.88
N GLU A 179 13.16 4.63 2.14
CA GLU A 179 13.45 5.30 3.42
C GLU A 179 12.57 6.54 3.63
N ARG A 180 12.37 7.33 2.59
CA ARG A 180 11.49 8.50 2.63
C ARG A 180 10.03 8.10 2.85
N GLU A 181 9.53 7.07 2.13
CA GLU A 181 8.19 6.52 2.33
C GLU A 181 7.96 6.08 3.78
N MET A 182 8.95 5.42 4.39
CA MET A 182 8.85 4.98 5.79
C MET A 182 8.77 6.15 6.76
N ASN A 183 9.57 7.19 6.55
CA ASN A 183 9.52 8.40 7.37
C ASN A 183 8.16 9.11 7.24
N GLU A 184 7.59 9.15 6.05
CA GLU A 184 6.26 9.71 5.83
C GLU A 184 5.14 8.87 6.47
N LEU A 185 5.23 7.53 6.40
CA LEU A 185 4.27 6.65 7.08
C LEU A 185 4.32 6.82 8.61
N ILE A 186 5.51 7.02 9.18
CA ILE A 186 5.66 7.32 10.60
C ILE A 186 5.05 8.69 10.92
N ALA A 187 5.29 9.69 10.09
CA ALA A 187 4.71 11.02 10.27
C ALA A 187 3.18 10.99 10.17
N LEU A 188 2.64 10.22 9.22
CA LEU A 188 1.20 9.97 9.06
C LEU A 188 0.62 9.36 10.34
N LEU A 189 1.20 8.28 10.84
CA LEU A 189 0.68 7.59 12.01
C LEU A 189 0.74 8.50 13.25
N ASN A 190 1.83 9.24 13.41
CA ASN A 190 1.97 10.18 14.52
C ASN A 190 0.94 11.32 14.48
N GLN A 191 0.57 11.77 13.28
CA GLN A 191 -0.50 12.77 13.15
C GLN A 191 -1.86 12.19 13.49
N LEU A 192 -2.18 11.00 12.97
CA LEU A 192 -3.46 10.34 13.21
C LEU A 192 -3.72 10.00 14.69
N LYS A 193 -2.69 9.93 15.52
CA LYS A 193 -2.85 9.75 16.99
C LYS A 193 -3.50 10.93 17.69
N ASP A 194 -3.49 12.11 17.10
CA ASP A 194 -4.23 13.25 17.63
C ASP A 194 -5.72 13.13 17.30
N SER A 195 -6.44 12.40 18.13
CA SER A 195 -7.87 12.17 17.96
C SER A 195 -8.72 13.43 18.14
N THR A 196 -8.17 14.51 18.68
CA THR A 196 -8.87 15.80 18.76
C THR A 196 -8.85 16.50 17.39
N LYS A 197 -7.78 16.32 16.65
CA LYS A 197 -7.58 16.86 15.31
C LYS A 197 -8.15 15.96 14.21
N TYR A 198 -8.08 14.65 14.41
CA TYR A 198 -8.52 13.62 13.47
C TYR A 198 -9.47 12.62 14.15
N PRO A 199 -10.66 13.05 14.61
CA PRO A 199 -11.56 12.19 15.38
C PRO A 199 -12.06 10.97 14.58
N ILE A 200 -12.15 11.07 13.26
CA ILE A 200 -12.60 10.00 12.38
C ILE A 200 -11.41 9.19 11.88
N LEU A 201 -10.40 9.85 11.31
CA LEU A 201 -9.25 9.17 10.71
C LEU A 201 -8.38 8.46 11.74
N SER A 202 -8.35 8.91 12.99
CA SER A 202 -7.65 8.19 14.09
C SER A 202 -8.18 6.77 14.30
N GLN A 203 -9.43 6.52 13.95
CA GLN A 203 -10.05 5.20 14.05
C GLN A 203 -9.54 4.21 12.98
N ALA A 204 -8.87 4.70 11.93
CA ALA A 204 -8.22 3.87 10.92
C ALA A 204 -6.87 3.28 11.38
N ILE A 205 -6.35 3.71 12.53
CA ILE A 205 -5.07 3.23 13.06
C ILE A 205 -5.16 1.72 13.38
N ILE A 206 -4.19 0.97 12.88
CA ILE A 206 -3.98 -0.44 13.20
C ILE A 206 -2.61 -0.56 13.86
N LEU A 207 -2.61 -1.00 15.12
CA LEU A 207 -1.38 -1.28 15.85
C LEU A 207 -1.24 -2.78 16.01
N SER A 208 -0.24 -3.35 15.36
CA SER A 208 0.19 -4.72 15.62
C SER A 208 1.10 -4.73 16.85
N PRO A 209 0.97 -5.73 17.75
CA PRO A 209 1.84 -5.81 18.91
C PRO A 209 3.30 -5.91 18.45
N LEU A 210 4.18 -5.13 19.09
CA LEU A 210 5.62 -5.32 18.95
C LEU A 210 5.93 -6.73 19.43
N GLN A 211 6.52 -7.56 18.58
CA GLN A 211 7.02 -8.84 19.02
C GLN A 211 8.11 -8.56 20.05
N SER A 212 7.81 -8.86 21.31
CA SER A 212 8.83 -8.88 22.37
C SER A 212 9.80 -10.01 22.00
N ASN A 213 10.98 -9.64 21.57
CA ASN A 213 12.09 -10.58 21.49
C ASN A 213 12.41 -11.00 22.93
N THR A 214 11.82 -12.09 23.38
CA THR A 214 12.29 -12.88 24.53
C THR A 214 13.36 -13.84 24.06
#